data_1430bcc77e072cd40a760d25bcc2a72d
#
_entry.id   1430bcc77e072cd40a760d25bcc2a72d
#
_cell.length_a   1.000
_cell.length_b   1.000
_cell.length_c   1.000
_cell.angle_alpha   90.00
_cell.angle_beta   90.00
_cell.angle_gamma   90.00
#
_symmetry.space_group_name_H-M   'P 1'
#
loop_
_entity.id
_entity.type
_entity.pdbx_description
1 polymer ?
#
loop_
_entity_poly.entity_id
_entity_poly.type
_entity_poly.pdbx_seq_one_letter_code
_entity_poly.pdbx_strand_id
1 'polypeptide(L)'
;NIKRIAFVCSLLTRNGVICISAAIAPYLEARAWARQEIGNFVEIYVKCSLEVCRQRDVKGLYKLVDEGKIKNFTGIDDPYEEPEQPELVVETDKEPLEESLTRIFAKLVELEYLGPEFLLAPDRQAVL
;
A
#
# COMPACT_ATOMS: atom_id res chain seq x y z
N ASN A 1 -2.70 -15.14 4.19
CA ASN A 1 -1.69 -14.20 4.73
C ASN A 1 -2.31 -12.86 5.13
N ILE A 2 -3.06 -12.19 4.25
CA ILE A 2 -3.66 -10.87 4.51
C ILE A 2 -4.58 -10.88 5.74
N LYS A 3 -5.44 -11.91 5.91
CA LYS A 3 -6.31 -12.03 7.08
C LYS A 3 -5.52 -12.07 8.41
N ARG A 4 -4.34 -12.69 8.44
CA ARG A 4 -3.47 -12.70 9.64
C ARG A 4 -2.89 -11.31 9.92
N ILE A 5 -2.42 -10.61 8.89
CA ILE A 5 -1.90 -9.25 9.01
C ILE A 5 -3.02 -8.33 9.53
N ALA A 6 -4.19 -8.37 8.93
CA ALA A 6 -5.34 -7.56 9.31
C ALA A 6 -5.78 -7.83 10.77
N PHE A 7 -5.78 -9.10 11.20
CA PHE A 7 -6.07 -9.45 12.60
C PHE A 7 -5.07 -8.81 13.57
N VAL A 8 -3.77 -8.88 13.28
CA VAL A 8 -2.75 -8.22 14.11
C VAL A 8 -2.93 -6.71 14.12
N CYS A 9 -3.17 -6.10 12.94
CA CYS A 9 -3.45 -4.67 12.83
C CYS A 9 -4.69 -4.28 13.65
N SER A 10 -5.77 -5.08 13.63
CA SER A 10 -6.97 -4.78 14.40
C SER A 10 -6.72 -4.76 15.91
N LEU A 11 -5.87 -5.64 16.41
CA LEU A 11 -5.48 -5.65 17.82
C LEU A 11 -4.69 -4.39 18.20
N LEU A 12 -3.79 -3.94 17.32
CA LEU A 12 -2.95 -2.76 17.58
C LEU A 12 -3.76 -1.46 17.48
N THR A 13 -4.60 -1.33 16.45
CA THR A 13 -5.41 -0.11 16.25
C THR A 13 -6.43 0.11 17.34
N ARG A 14 -7.02 -0.95 17.92
CA ARG A 14 -7.88 -0.85 19.13
C ARG A 14 -7.16 -0.26 20.34
N ASN A 15 -5.84 -0.33 20.36
CA ASN A 15 -4.99 0.25 21.41
C ASN A 15 -4.32 1.56 20.99
N GLY A 16 -4.84 2.25 19.97
CA GLY A 16 -4.37 3.56 19.53
C GLY A 16 -3.06 3.55 18.72
N VAL A 17 -2.64 2.38 18.21
CA VAL A 17 -1.41 2.27 17.39
C VAL A 17 -1.75 2.43 15.92
N ILE A 18 -1.03 3.30 15.22
CA ILE A 18 -1.09 3.39 13.75
C ILE A 18 -0.32 2.21 13.17
N CYS A 19 -0.99 1.41 12.32
CA CYS A 19 -0.39 0.27 11.65
C CYS A 19 -0.25 0.55 10.16
N ILE A 20 0.95 0.33 9.62
CA ILE A 20 1.20 0.41 8.17
C ILE A 20 1.52 -1.00 7.67
N SER A 21 0.72 -1.49 6.73
CA SER A 21 0.95 -2.78 6.08
C SER A 21 1.28 -2.58 4.61
N ALA A 22 2.52 -2.87 4.22
CA ALA A 22 2.98 -2.86 2.84
C ALA A 22 2.93 -4.29 2.27
N ALA A 23 1.73 -4.72 1.89
CA ALA A 23 1.48 -6.05 1.33
C ALA A 23 0.77 -5.95 -0.02
N ILE A 24 1.06 -6.87 -0.95
CA ILE A 24 0.47 -6.86 -2.30
C ILE A 24 -1.06 -6.99 -2.21
N ALA A 25 -1.60 -7.87 -1.35
CA ALA A 25 -3.02 -8.07 -1.12
C ALA A 25 -3.87 -8.12 -2.42
N PRO A 26 -3.65 -9.11 -3.30
CA PRO A 26 -4.14 -9.07 -4.69
C PRO A 26 -5.66 -9.23 -4.82
N TYR A 27 -6.35 -9.76 -3.82
CA TYR A 27 -7.77 -10.11 -3.90
C TYR A 27 -8.67 -9.12 -3.18
N LEU A 28 -9.74 -8.68 -3.84
CA LEU A 28 -10.76 -7.78 -3.29
C LEU A 28 -11.38 -8.32 -1.99
N GLU A 29 -11.74 -9.59 -1.97
CA GLU A 29 -12.31 -10.23 -0.77
C GLU A 29 -11.42 -10.09 0.46
N ALA A 30 -10.11 -10.28 0.30
CA ALA A 30 -9.17 -10.20 1.41
C ALA A 30 -9.03 -8.76 1.95
N ARG A 31 -9.06 -7.75 1.07
CA ARG A 31 -9.03 -6.33 1.45
C ARG A 31 -10.34 -5.89 2.09
N ALA A 32 -11.49 -6.32 1.52
CA ALA A 32 -12.81 -6.05 2.11
C ALA A 32 -12.93 -6.65 3.52
N TRP A 33 -12.44 -7.87 3.71
CA TRP A 33 -12.40 -8.49 5.03
C TRP A 33 -11.52 -7.71 6.01
N ALA A 34 -10.33 -7.25 5.57
CA ALA A 34 -9.43 -6.44 6.39
C ALA A 34 -10.09 -5.12 6.81
N ARG A 35 -10.79 -4.45 5.88
CA ARG A 35 -11.55 -3.22 6.16
C ARG A 35 -12.60 -3.43 7.25
N GLN A 36 -13.37 -4.53 7.18
CA GLN A 36 -14.38 -4.85 8.18
C GLN A 36 -13.77 -5.18 9.55
N GLU A 37 -12.67 -5.95 9.57
CA GLU A 37 -12.03 -6.40 10.81
C GLU A 37 -11.35 -5.26 11.57
N ILE A 38 -10.75 -4.30 10.83
CA ILE A 38 -9.99 -3.19 11.43
C ILE A 38 -10.91 -2.00 11.76
N GLY A 39 -11.90 -1.72 10.93
CA GLY A 39 -12.81 -0.57 11.06
C GLY A 39 -12.16 0.75 10.61
N ASN A 40 -11.24 1.30 11.39
CA ASN A 40 -10.45 2.47 11.00
C ASN A 40 -9.36 2.05 10.00
N PHE A 41 -9.72 2.01 8.73
CA PHE A 41 -8.92 1.43 7.65
C PHE A 41 -8.79 2.41 6.50
N VAL A 42 -7.57 2.60 6.00
CA VAL A 42 -7.27 3.42 4.82
C VAL A 42 -6.60 2.52 3.79
N GLU A 43 -7.22 2.39 2.62
CA GLU A 43 -6.67 1.67 1.49
C GLU A 43 -5.98 2.65 0.53
N ILE A 44 -4.67 2.51 0.42
CA ILE A 44 -3.86 3.28 -0.53
C ILE A 44 -3.46 2.36 -1.67
N TYR A 45 -3.99 2.61 -2.86
CA TYR A 45 -3.60 1.88 -4.05
C TYR A 45 -2.32 2.47 -4.63
N VAL A 46 -1.22 1.75 -4.46
CA VAL A 46 0.07 2.10 -5.06
C VAL A 46 0.11 1.51 -6.46
N LYS A 47 -0.41 2.27 -7.44
CA LYS A 47 -0.52 1.85 -8.83
C LYS A 47 0.80 2.02 -9.57
N CYS A 48 1.15 1.00 -10.35
CA CYS A 48 2.31 1.02 -11.24
C CYS A 48 2.06 0.02 -12.37
N SER A 49 2.45 0.37 -13.59
CA SER A 49 2.36 -0.56 -14.71
C SER A 49 3.31 -1.75 -14.51
N LEU A 50 2.90 -2.93 -14.99
CA LEU A 50 3.70 -4.14 -14.88
C LEU A 50 5.05 -3.99 -15.59
N GLU A 51 5.08 -3.25 -16.70
CA GLU A 51 6.30 -2.95 -17.44
C GLU A 51 7.33 -2.21 -16.59
N VAL A 52 6.90 -1.13 -15.90
CA VAL A 52 7.77 -0.36 -15.02
C VAL A 52 8.17 -1.17 -13.78
N CYS A 53 7.27 -1.99 -13.23
CA CYS A 53 7.62 -2.90 -12.14
C CYS A 53 8.73 -3.88 -12.55
N ARG A 54 8.66 -4.45 -13.76
CA ARG A 54 9.71 -5.33 -14.33
C ARG A 54 11.03 -4.59 -14.52
N GLN A 55 10.99 -3.35 -15.02
CA GLN A 55 12.20 -2.54 -15.21
C GLN A 55 12.87 -2.21 -13.86
N ARG A 56 12.09 -1.91 -12.83
CA ARG A 56 12.61 -1.62 -11.49
C ARG A 56 13.18 -2.85 -10.82
N ASP A 57 12.53 -3.97 -10.90
CA ASP A 57 12.86 -5.31 -10.33
C ASP A 57 13.87 -5.32 -9.17
N VAL A 58 13.67 -4.47 -8.19
CA VAL A 58 14.60 -4.18 -7.09
C VAL A 58 15.06 -5.46 -6.34
N LYS A 59 14.19 -6.48 -6.32
CA LYS A 59 14.46 -7.76 -5.64
C LYS A 59 14.86 -8.89 -6.61
N GLY A 60 14.90 -8.62 -7.91
CA GLY A 60 15.19 -9.64 -8.94
C GLY A 60 14.11 -10.71 -9.09
N LEU A 61 12.89 -10.45 -8.60
CA LEU A 61 11.80 -11.44 -8.60
C LEU A 61 11.22 -11.64 -9.99
N TYR A 62 11.07 -10.58 -10.78
CA TYR A 62 10.59 -10.68 -12.16
C TYR A 62 11.54 -11.50 -13.03
N LYS A 63 12.85 -11.30 -12.85
CA LYS A 63 13.87 -12.12 -13.52
C LYS A 63 13.72 -13.60 -13.17
N LEU A 64 13.48 -13.94 -11.90
CA LEU A 64 13.27 -15.32 -11.47
C LEU A 64 11.97 -15.94 -12.04
N VAL A 65 10.94 -15.13 -12.25
CA VAL A 65 9.70 -15.56 -12.94
C VAL A 65 9.99 -15.86 -14.40
N ASP A 66 10.69 -14.97 -15.10
CA ASP A 66 11.06 -15.14 -16.52
C ASP A 66 11.97 -16.37 -16.74
N GLU A 67 12.79 -16.71 -15.74
CA GLU A 67 13.59 -17.94 -15.72
C GLU A 67 12.79 -19.20 -15.31
N GLY A 68 11.49 -19.07 -15.04
CA GLY A 68 10.60 -20.17 -14.63
C GLY A 68 10.86 -20.73 -13.21
N LYS A 69 11.63 -20.00 -12.39
CA LYS A 69 11.97 -20.40 -11.01
C LYS A 69 10.90 -20.06 -10.00
N ILE A 70 10.05 -19.07 -10.28
CA ILE A 70 8.90 -18.68 -9.46
C ILE A 70 7.64 -18.86 -10.28
N LYS A 71 6.60 -19.45 -9.67
CA LYS A 71 5.26 -19.63 -10.22
C LYS A 71 4.24 -18.91 -9.34
N ASN A 72 3.04 -18.69 -9.87
CA ASN A 72 1.93 -18.02 -9.18
C ASN A 72 2.34 -16.60 -8.70
N PHE A 73 2.96 -15.85 -9.60
CA PHE A 73 3.42 -14.51 -9.32
C PHE A 73 2.30 -13.51 -9.64
N THR A 74 1.90 -12.72 -8.64
CA THR A 74 0.82 -11.74 -8.78
C THR A 74 1.09 -10.73 -9.90
N GLY A 75 0.12 -10.55 -10.77
CA GLY A 75 0.21 -9.67 -11.95
C GLY A 75 0.82 -10.33 -13.19
N ILE A 76 1.30 -11.58 -13.10
CA ILE A 76 1.80 -12.38 -14.24
C ILE A 76 0.97 -13.65 -14.37
N ASP A 77 1.16 -14.61 -13.45
CA ASP A 77 0.44 -15.89 -13.46
C ASP A 77 -0.85 -15.84 -12.62
N ASP A 78 -0.82 -15.05 -11.54
CA ASP A 78 -1.98 -14.81 -10.68
C ASP A 78 -2.55 -13.41 -10.90
N PRO A 79 -3.89 -13.25 -10.88
CA PRO A 79 -4.52 -11.96 -11.08
C PRO A 79 -4.23 -11.00 -9.93
N TYR A 80 -4.20 -9.72 -10.25
CA TYR A 80 -4.32 -8.63 -9.28
C TYR A 80 -5.66 -7.92 -9.52
N GLU A 81 -6.53 -7.99 -8.54
CA GLU A 81 -7.85 -7.32 -8.58
C GLU A 81 -7.66 -5.89 -8.09
N GLU A 82 -7.77 -4.89 -9.00
CA GLU A 82 -7.64 -3.49 -8.61
C GLU A 82 -8.71 -3.09 -7.57
N PRO A 83 -8.38 -2.27 -6.57
CA PRO A 83 -9.38 -1.78 -5.62
C PRO A 83 -10.42 -0.91 -6.32
N GLU A 84 -11.68 -1.13 -5.98
CA GLU A 84 -12.81 -0.39 -6.59
C GLU A 84 -12.96 1.01 -5.99
N GLN A 85 -12.74 1.16 -4.70
CA GLN A 85 -12.94 2.40 -3.95
C GLN A 85 -11.84 2.60 -2.87
N PRO A 86 -10.56 2.73 -3.28
CA PRO A 86 -9.50 3.06 -2.34
C PRO A 86 -9.65 4.52 -1.89
N GLU A 87 -9.24 4.85 -0.68
CA GLU A 87 -9.22 6.22 -0.18
C GLU A 87 -8.23 7.10 -0.96
N LEU A 88 -7.18 6.51 -1.53
CA LEU A 88 -6.22 7.20 -2.37
C LEU A 88 -5.60 6.26 -3.41
N VAL A 89 -5.38 6.78 -4.62
CA VAL A 89 -4.54 6.15 -5.65
C VAL A 89 -3.31 7.02 -5.86
N VAL A 90 -2.11 6.41 -5.78
CA VAL A 90 -0.84 7.02 -6.16
C VAL A 90 -0.24 6.27 -7.34
N GLU A 91 0.12 6.98 -8.40
CA GLU A 91 0.61 6.38 -9.66
C GLU A 91 2.13 6.53 -9.75
N THR A 92 2.85 5.60 -9.11
CA THR A 92 4.30 5.69 -8.92
C THR A 92 5.15 5.57 -10.18
N ASP A 93 4.55 5.26 -11.31
CA ASP A 93 5.15 5.31 -12.64
C ASP A 93 4.95 6.66 -13.35
N LYS A 94 4.13 7.56 -12.78
CA LYS A 94 3.79 8.87 -13.35
C LYS A 94 4.16 10.04 -12.46
N GLU A 95 4.31 9.82 -11.17
CA GLU A 95 4.61 10.86 -10.18
C GLU A 95 5.86 10.49 -9.36
N PRO A 96 6.65 11.48 -8.90
CA PRO A 96 7.78 11.23 -8.03
C PRO A 96 7.33 10.80 -6.63
N LEU A 97 8.25 10.18 -5.87
CA LEU A 97 7.97 9.69 -4.52
C LEU A 97 7.47 10.80 -3.58
N GLU A 98 8.06 11.98 -3.67
CA GLU A 98 7.72 13.13 -2.83
C GLU A 98 6.29 13.59 -3.04
N GLU A 99 5.80 13.55 -4.28
CA GLU A 99 4.41 13.89 -4.61
C GLU A 99 3.45 12.83 -4.05
N SER A 100 3.73 11.55 -4.27
CA SER A 100 2.95 10.45 -3.69
C SER A 100 2.85 10.57 -2.17
N LEU A 101 3.97 10.84 -1.49
CA LEU A 101 3.99 11.01 -0.04
C LEU A 101 3.20 12.23 0.43
N THR A 102 3.32 13.36 -0.27
CA THR A 102 2.56 14.57 0.03
C THR A 102 1.05 14.30 -0.05
N ARG A 103 0.62 13.60 -1.09
CA ARG A 103 -0.79 13.21 -1.28
C ARG A 103 -1.27 12.24 -0.20
N ILE A 104 -0.43 11.29 0.23
CA ILE A 104 -0.75 10.36 1.32
C ILE A 104 -0.95 11.12 2.63
N PHE A 105 -0.02 12.02 2.99
CA PHE A 105 -0.16 12.82 4.21
C PHE A 105 -1.39 13.71 4.15
N ALA A 106 -1.65 14.37 3.02
CA ALA A 106 -2.83 15.20 2.84
C ALA A 106 -4.13 14.39 3.04
N LYS A 107 -4.20 13.16 2.50
CA LYS A 107 -5.36 12.28 2.68
C LYS A 107 -5.52 11.84 4.13
N LEU A 108 -4.44 11.53 4.84
CA LEU A 108 -4.51 11.14 6.26
C LEU A 108 -4.94 12.31 7.16
N VAL A 109 -4.57 13.54 6.82
CA VAL A 109 -5.07 14.75 7.51
C VAL A 109 -6.53 15.01 7.17
N GLU A 110 -6.95 14.88 5.91
CA GLU A 110 -8.36 14.98 5.48
C GLU A 110 -9.26 14.00 6.25
N LEU A 111 -8.75 12.78 6.48
CA LEU A 111 -9.45 11.73 7.22
C LEU A 111 -9.29 11.83 8.75
N GLU A 112 -8.69 12.90 9.25
CA GLU A 112 -8.47 13.19 10.68
C GLU A 112 -7.60 12.13 11.42
N TYR A 113 -6.80 11.33 10.69
CA TYR A 113 -5.83 10.41 11.30
C TYR A 113 -4.53 11.09 11.71
N LEU A 114 -4.20 12.24 11.08
CA LEU A 114 -3.04 13.06 11.40
C LEU A 114 -3.47 14.53 11.60
N GLY A 115 -2.72 15.26 12.40
CA GLY A 115 -2.93 16.69 12.57
C GLY A 115 -2.44 17.51 11.36
N PRO A 116 -2.92 18.78 11.21
CA PRO A 116 -2.56 19.63 10.08
C PRO A 116 -1.07 19.98 10.01
N GLU A 117 -0.32 19.83 11.10
CA GLU A 117 1.14 20.02 11.15
C GLU A 117 1.87 19.08 10.19
N PHE A 118 1.30 17.95 9.83
CA PHE A 118 1.88 17.01 8.87
C PHE A 118 1.81 17.48 7.41
N LEU A 119 1.04 18.53 7.10
CA LEU A 119 0.98 19.16 5.78
C LEU A 119 2.15 20.11 5.52
N LEU A 120 2.79 20.62 6.57
CA LEU A 120 3.75 21.74 6.52
C LEU A 120 5.21 21.29 6.62
N ALA A 121 5.54 20.01 6.60
CA ALA A 121 6.89 19.50 6.80
C ALA A 121 7.65 19.26 5.48
N PRO A 122 8.30 20.30 4.87
CA PRO A 122 9.26 20.10 3.79
C PRO A 122 10.64 19.59 4.28
N ASP A 123 10.92 19.64 5.59
CA ASP A 123 12.23 19.25 6.15
C ASP A 123 12.13 17.98 7.00
N ARG A 124 12.36 16.84 6.35
CA ARG A 124 12.34 15.50 6.97
C ARG A 124 13.66 15.11 7.64
N GLN A 125 14.52 16.05 8.01
CA GLN A 125 15.78 15.73 8.71
C GLN A 125 15.65 15.59 10.23
N ALA A 126 14.45 15.73 10.80
CA ALA A 126 14.28 15.83 12.26
C ALA A 126 13.56 14.66 12.94
N VAL A 127 13.32 13.51 12.25
CA VAL A 127 12.70 12.35 12.90
C VAL A 127 13.45 11.07 12.51
N LEU A 128 14.58 10.86 13.11
CA LEU A 128 15.22 9.57 13.35
C LEU A 128 15.77 9.57 14.78
#